data_4703d464851dd10cf5ca520566bfaf18
#
_entry.id   4703d464851dd10cf5ca520566bfaf18
#
_cell.length_a   1.000
_cell.length_b   1.000
_cell.length_c   1.000
_cell.angle_alpha   90.00
_cell.angle_beta   90.00
_cell.angle_gamma   90.00
#
_symmetry.space_group_name_H-M   'P 1'
#
loop_
_entity.id
_entity.type
_entity.pdbx_description
1 polymer ?
#
loop_
_entity_poly.entity_id
_entity_poly.type
_entity_poly.pdbx_seq_one_letter_code
_entity_poly.pdbx_strand_id
1 'polypeptide(L)'
;MKKYLWIPLLGLGLSATAQTGTKTYLLDEAPRYSEETGYGYDLVAPPAKDSKSPFFFSVRVPDGNYKVTVRLGSRKQAGITTVRAESRRLFIESVPTKKKEFIERTFIVNKRNTHIDGNEYVRIKPREKRKLNWDDKLTLEFNGSVPVCESI
;
A
#
# COMPACT_ATOMS: atom_id res chain seq x y z
N MET A 1 -35.44 42.12 37.55
CA MET A 1 -35.39 40.67 37.28
C MET A 1 -34.61 40.46 35.97
N LYS A 2 -33.37 39.93 36.02
CA LYS A 2 -32.54 39.64 34.82
C LYS A 2 -32.80 38.18 34.43
N LYS A 3 -33.38 37.96 33.23
CA LYS A 3 -33.59 36.61 32.68
C LYS A 3 -32.31 36.20 31.99
N TYR A 4 -31.64 35.14 32.45
CA TYR A 4 -30.51 34.50 31.79
C TYR A 4 -31.05 33.50 30.75
N LEU A 5 -30.72 33.77 29.48
CA LEU A 5 -31.03 32.87 28.34
C LEU A 5 -29.93 31.84 28.27
N TRP A 6 -30.27 30.58 28.52
CA TRP A 6 -29.36 29.45 28.32
C TRP A 6 -29.41 29.02 26.84
N ILE A 7 -28.31 29.16 26.12
CA ILE A 7 -28.14 28.63 24.77
C ILE A 7 -27.43 27.27 24.90
N PRO A 8 -28.06 26.16 24.49
CA PRO A 8 -27.36 24.88 24.46
C PRO A 8 -26.35 24.88 23.30
N LEU A 9 -25.08 24.72 23.63
CA LEU A 9 -23.99 24.52 22.66
C LEU A 9 -24.16 23.11 22.07
N LEU A 10 -24.74 23.00 20.86
CA LEU A 10 -24.75 21.76 20.09
C LEU A 10 -23.33 21.48 19.62
N GLY A 11 -22.65 20.53 20.27
CA GLY A 11 -21.37 19.99 19.82
C GLY A 11 -21.60 19.16 18.54
N LEU A 12 -21.20 19.69 17.40
CA LEU A 12 -21.07 18.90 16.17
C LEU A 12 -19.91 17.90 16.34
N GLY A 13 -20.24 16.67 16.71
CA GLY A 13 -19.28 15.57 16.66
C GLY A 13 -18.94 15.25 15.21
N LEU A 14 -17.73 15.56 14.78
CA LEU A 14 -17.16 15.08 13.54
C LEU A 14 -16.94 13.58 13.66
N SER A 15 -17.90 12.78 13.20
CA SER A 15 -17.74 11.32 13.04
C SER A 15 -16.81 11.10 11.86
N ALA A 16 -15.57 10.69 12.12
CA ALA A 16 -14.67 10.18 11.10
C ALA A 16 -15.27 8.85 10.58
N THR A 17 -15.92 8.89 9.42
CA THR A 17 -16.37 7.68 8.74
C THR A 17 -15.13 6.96 8.21
N ALA A 18 -14.77 5.82 8.80
CA ALA A 18 -13.81 4.91 8.23
C ALA A 18 -14.34 4.45 6.86
N GLN A 19 -13.63 4.74 5.79
CA GLN A 19 -14.00 4.33 4.45
C GLN A 19 -13.77 2.82 4.32
N THR A 20 -14.79 2.01 4.53
CA THR A 20 -14.77 0.55 4.37
C THR A 20 -15.04 0.19 2.92
N GLY A 21 -14.05 0.35 2.05
CA GLY A 21 -14.11 -0.10 0.67
C GLY A 21 -12.99 -1.10 0.40
N THR A 22 -13.31 -2.27 -0.17
CA THR A 22 -12.32 -3.20 -0.70
C THR A 22 -12.09 -2.88 -2.17
N LYS A 23 -10.81 -2.81 -2.58
CA LYS A 23 -10.39 -2.70 -3.98
C LYS A 23 -9.50 -3.89 -4.31
N THR A 24 -9.66 -4.45 -5.48
CA THR A 24 -8.83 -5.56 -5.97
C THR A 24 -8.12 -5.13 -7.25
N TYR A 25 -6.83 -5.40 -7.33
CA TYR A 25 -5.99 -5.09 -8.48
C TYR A 25 -5.44 -6.40 -9.06
N LEU A 26 -5.81 -6.70 -10.32
CA LEU A 26 -5.24 -7.82 -11.08
C LEU A 26 -3.95 -7.35 -11.73
N LEU A 27 -2.81 -7.97 -11.39
CA LEU A 27 -1.52 -7.49 -11.84
C LEU A 27 -1.29 -7.70 -13.35
N ASP A 28 -1.83 -8.76 -13.94
CA ASP A 28 -1.74 -9.00 -15.39
C ASP A 28 -2.44 -7.89 -16.23
N GLU A 29 -3.36 -7.13 -15.64
CA GLU A 29 -4.14 -6.05 -16.27
C GLU A 29 -3.75 -4.66 -15.79
N ALA A 30 -2.87 -4.57 -14.81
CA ALA A 30 -2.54 -3.33 -14.15
C ALA A 30 -1.69 -2.42 -15.04
N PRO A 31 -2.02 -1.11 -15.09
CA PRO A 31 -1.24 -0.13 -15.82
C PRO A 31 0.07 0.19 -15.12
N ARG A 32 0.87 1.04 -15.72
CA ARG A 32 1.89 1.78 -14.99
C ARG A 32 1.23 2.83 -14.11
N TYR A 33 1.78 3.04 -12.93
CA TYR A 33 1.30 4.08 -12.03
C TYR A 33 1.36 5.45 -12.71
N SER A 34 0.28 6.19 -12.57
CA SER A 34 0.21 7.62 -12.90
C SER A 34 -0.64 8.34 -11.85
N GLU A 35 -0.49 9.65 -11.79
CA GLU A 35 -1.30 10.49 -10.92
C GLU A 35 -2.81 10.41 -11.26
N GLU A 36 -3.12 10.16 -12.53
CA GLU A 36 -4.50 10.02 -13.02
C GLU A 36 -5.12 8.69 -12.59
N THR A 37 -4.42 7.58 -12.78
CA THR A 37 -4.91 6.25 -12.39
C THR A 37 -4.90 6.04 -10.88
N GLY A 38 -3.92 6.62 -10.19
CA GLY A 38 -3.70 6.48 -8.76
C GLY A 38 -3.26 5.08 -8.32
N TYR A 39 -2.97 4.15 -9.24
CA TYR A 39 -2.43 2.82 -8.94
C TYR A 39 -1.68 2.24 -10.14
N GLY A 40 -0.85 1.23 -9.89
CA GLY A 40 -0.17 0.48 -10.93
C GLY A 40 1.26 0.11 -10.62
N TYR A 41 1.94 -0.48 -11.61
CA TYR A 41 3.37 -0.77 -11.54
C TYR A 41 4.18 0.53 -11.44
N ASP A 42 5.06 0.63 -10.44
CA ASP A 42 5.82 1.84 -10.13
C ASP A 42 7.31 1.56 -10.04
N LEU A 43 8.12 2.60 -10.05
CA LEU A 43 9.60 2.62 -9.92
C LEU A 43 10.36 1.87 -11.01
N VAL A 44 9.92 0.67 -11.39
CA VAL A 44 10.50 -0.13 -12.46
C VAL A 44 9.41 -0.59 -13.44
N ALA A 45 9.81 -1.11 -14.58
CA ALA A 45 8.86 -1.70 -15.54
C ALA A 45 8.16 -2.94 -14.95
N PRO A 46 6.95 -3.29 -15.42
CA PRO A 46 6.33 -4.57 -15.12
C PRO A 46 7.29 -5.74 -15.36
N PRO A 47 7.27 -6.80 -14.54
CA PRO A 47 8.21 -7.90 -14.67
C PRO A 47 8.00 -8.66 -15.98
N ALA A 48 9.09 -8.93 -16.70
CA ALA A 48 9.07 -9.88 -17.81
C ALA A 48 8.88 -11.31 -17.28
N LYS A 49 8.51 -12.22 -18.18
CA LYS A 49 8.45 -13.65 -17.85
C LYS A 49 9.81 -14.15 -17.31
N ASP A 50 9.79 -14.95 -16.26
CA ASP A 50 10.96 -15.53 -15.59
C ASP A 50 11.94 -14.50 -15.02
N SER A 51 11.50 -13.23 -14.88
CA SER A 51 12.31 -12.16 -14.30
C SER A 51 12.64 -12.46 -12.84
N LYS A 52 13.90 -12.31 -12.49
CA LYS A 52 14.40 -12.35 -11.11
C LYS A 52 14.48 -10.96 -10.47
N SER A 53 14.15 -9.94 -11.23
CA SER A 53 14.18 -8.55 -10.74
C SER A 53 12.95 -8.28 -9.87
N PRO A 54 13.10 -7.51 -8.80
CA PRO A 54 11.96 -7.07 -8.03
C PRO A 54 11.07 -6.17 -8.86
N PHE A 55 9.76 -6.17 -8.55
CA PHE A 55 8.83 -5.20 -9.07
C PHE A 55 8.05 -4.53 -7.94
N PHE A 56 7.47 -3.39 -8.25
CA PHE A 56 6.77 -2.55 -7.29
C PHE A 56 5.38 -2.24 -7.79
N PHE A 57 4.45 -2.21 -6.85
CA PHE A 57 3.07 -1.82 -7.11
C PHE A 57 2.66 -0.77 -6.09
N SER A 58 2.19 0.36 -6.57
CA SER A 58 1.80 1.50 -5.74
C SER A 58 0.31 1.81 -5.88
N VAL A 59 -0.29 2.24 -4.80
CA VAL A 59 -1.67 2.72 -4.76
C VAL A 59 -1.72 4.02 -3.99
N ARG A 60 -2.28 5.07 -4.56
CA ARG A 60 -2.53 6.31 -3.84
C ARG A 60 -3.65 6.10 -2.83
N VAL A 61 -3.34 6.32 -1.58
CA VAL A 61 -4.28 6.18 -0.47
C VAL A 61 -3.99 7.22 0.62
N PRO A 62 -5.00 7.68 1.36
CA PRO A 62 -4.79 8.51 2.55
C PRO A 62 -3.89 7.85 3.60
N ASP A 63 -3.46 8.60 4.59
CA ASP A 63 -2.78 8.03 5.75
C ASP A 63 -3.74 7.14 6.53
N GLY A 64 -3.23 5.99 7.01
CA GLY A 64 -4.06 5.04 7.74
C GLY A 64 -3.51 3.62 7.77
N ASN A 65 -4.30 2.73 8.33
CA ASN A 65 -4.01 1.30 8.38
C ASN A 65 -4.78 0.57 7.29
N TYR A 66 -4.05 -0.20 6.48
CA TYR A 66 -4.60 -0.95 5.37
C TYR A 66 -4.42 -2.44 5.58
N LYS A 67 -5.51 -3.18 5.50
CA LYS A 67 -5.48 -4.64 5.41
C LYS A 67 -5.22 -5.00 3.95
N VAL A 68 -4.04 -5.53 3.68
CA VAL A 68 -3.60 -5.92 2.34
C VAL A 68 -3.63 -7.44 2.24
N THR A 69 -4.31 -7.96 1.22
CA THR A 69 -4.27 -9.38 0.86
C THR A 69 -3.60 -9.52 -0.49
N VAL A 70 -2.53 -10.31 -0.55
CA VAL A 70 -1.84 -10.64 -1.80
C VAL A 70 -2.09 -12.09 -2.16
N ARG A 71 -2.42 -12.36 -3.42
CA ARG A 71 -2.53 -13.70 -3.97
C ARG A 71 -1.28 -14.01 -4.77
N LEU A 72 -0.33 -14.67 -4.11
CA LEU A 72 0.96 -15.03 -4.69
C LEU A 72 0.82 -16.25 -5.59
N GLY A 73 1.51 -16.23 -6.72
CA GLY A 73 1.48 -17.31 -7.69
C GLY A 73 1.27 -16.83 -9.12
N SER A 74 1.40 -17.76 -10.08
CA SER A 74 1.22 -17.48 -11.50
C SER A 74 0.68 -18.69 -12.24
N ARG A 75 -0.20 -18.46 -13.22
CA ARG A 75 -0.66 -19.47 -14.15
C ARG A 75 0.45 -19.92 -15.12
N LYS A 76 1.45 -19.07 -15.32
CA LYS A 76 2.47 -19.21 -16.36
C LYS A 76 3.73 -19.91 -15.86
N GLN A 77 4.12 -19.70 -14.58
CA GLN A 77 5.41 -20.14 -14.04
C GLN A 77 5.37 -20.39 -12.53
N ALA A 78 6.36 -21.10 -12.01
CA ALA A 78 6.65 -21.21 -10.59
C ALA A 78 7.47 -19.99 -10.13
N GLY A 79 7.47 -19.72 -8.81
CA GLY A 79 8.26 -18.65 -8.25
C GLY A 79 8.46 -18.76 -6.74
N ILE A 80 9.29 -17.89 -6.20
CA ILE A 80 9.46 -17.68 -4.76
C ILE A 80 9.32 -16.18 -4.53
N THR A 81 8.33 -15.78 -3.74
CA THR A 81 7.99 -14.37 -3.56
C THR A 81 8.13 -13.94 -2.11
N THR A 82 8.85 -12.85 -1.91
CA THR A 82 8.95 -12.09 -0.67
C THR A 82 8.22 -10.77 -0.87
N VAL A 83 7.38 -10.35 0.09
CA VAL A 83 6.67 -9.08 0.01
C VAL A 83 7.15 -8.15 1.11
N ARG A 84 7.53 -6.96 0.69
CA ARG A 84 7.82 -5.82 1.55
C ARG A 84 6.85 -4.69 1.26
N ALA A 85 6.67 -3.80 2.20
CA ALA A 85 5.91 -2.58 1.98
C ALA A 85 6.73 -1.36 2.37
N GLU A 86 6.45 -0.25 1.73
CA GLU A 86 7.10 1.03 2.01
C GLU A 86 8.63 0.93 1.90
N SER A 87 9.38 1.54 2.79
CA SER A 87 10.84 1.40 2.83
C SER A 87 11.27 0.14 3.57
N ARG A 88 11.28 -1.01 2.89
CA ARG A 88 11.90 -2.27 3.35
C ARG A 88 11.22 -2.97 4.54
N ARG A 89 9.98 -2.66 4.89
CA ARG A 89 9.27 -3.42 5.93
C ARG A 89 8.86 -4.78 5.39
N LEU A 90 9.43 -5.85 5.93
CA LEU A 90 9.15 -7.24 5.56
C LEU A 90 7.80 -7.67 6.16
N PHE A 91 6.91 -8.21 5.34
CA PHE A 91 5.62 -8.75 5.74
C PHE A 91 5.47 -10.24 5.42
N ILE A 92 6.02 -10.67 4.29
CA ILE A 92 5.94 -12.05 3.83
C ILE A 92 7.33 -12.45 3.35
N GLU A 93 7.84 -13.57 3.84
CA GLU A 93 9.16 -14.06 3.49
C GLU A 93 9.08 -15.35 2.69
N SER A 94 9.74 -15.36 1.51
CA SER A 94 10.11 -16.53 0.71
C SER A 94 9.01 -17.58 0.53
N VAL A 95 7.82 -17.16 0.07
CA VAL A 95 6.71 -18.08 -0.21
C VAL A 95 6.93 -18.76 -1.58
N PRO A 96 7.20 -20.07 -1.65
CA PRO A 96 7.28 -20.80 -2.90
C PRO A 96 5.88 -21.11 -3.45
N THR A 97 5.72 -20.99 -4.76
CA THR A 97 4.51 -21.41 -5.49
C THR A 97 4.91 -22.18 -6.74
N LYS A 98 4.20 -23.27 -7.03
CA LYS A 98 4.32 -23.99 -8.29
C LYS A 98 3.55 -23.26 -9.38
N LYS A 99 3.77 -23.64 -10.63
CA LYS A 99 2.94 -23.18 -11.76
C LYS A 99 1.48 -23.56 -11.49
N LYS A 100 0.57 -22.57 -11.63
CA LYS A 100 -0.89 -22.68 -11.37
C LYS A 100 -1.26 -22.88 -9.89
N GLU A 101 -0.31 -22.77 -8.97
CA GLU A 101 -0.57 -22.73 -7.53
C GLU A 101 -0.67 -21.28 -7.07
N PHE A 102 -1.63 -21.02 -6.17
CA PHE A 102 -1.87 -19.70 -5.59
C PHE A 102 -1.96 -19.81 -4.08
N ILE A 103 -1.29 -18.87 -3.40
CA ILE A 103 -1.27 -18.79 -1.95
C ILE A 103 -1.67 -17.37 -1.55
N GLU A 104 -2.73 -17.25 -0.76
CA GLU A 104 -3.14 -15.96 -0.21
C GLU A 104 -2.43 -15.68 1.12
N ARG A 105 -2.02 -14.44 1.29
CA ARG A 105 -1.45 -13.91 2.54
C ARG A 105 -2.02 -12.54 2.80
N THR A 106 -2.38 -12.31 4.05
CA THR A 106 -2.94 -11.03 4.52
C THR A 106 -2.07 -10.44 5.62
N PHE A 107 -1.85 -9.13 5.56
CA PHE A 107 -1.14 -8.37 6.57
C PHE A 107 -1.75 -6.98 6.73
N ILE A 108 -1.37 -6.29 7.80
CA ILE A 108 -1.76 -4.89 8.01
C ILE A 108 -0.53 -4.02 7.85
N VAL A 109 -0.65 -3.00 7.02
CA VAL A 109 0.38 -1.99 6.81
C VAL A 109 -0.13 -0.61 7.20
N ASN A 110 0.67 0.13 7.95
CA ASN A 110 0.42 1.53 8.25
C ASN A 110 1.12 2.39 7.20
N LYS A 111 0.32 3.12 6.40
CA LYS A 111 0.78 4.17 5.49
C LYS A 111 0.69 5.50 6.20
N ARG A 112 1.71 6.31 6.12
CA ARG A 112 1.81 7.63 6.75
C ARG A 112 2.67 8.56 5.92
N ASN A 113 2.41 9.83 6.05
CA ASN A 113 3.28 10.88 5.53
C ASN A 113 4.11 11.53 6.66
N THR A 114 4.68 12.69 6.40
CA THR A 114 5.51 13.42 7.37
C THR A 114 4.72 14.27 8.35
N HIS A 115 3.44 14.51 8.10
CA HIS A 115 2.60 15.34 8.95
C HIS A 115 2.22 14.58 10.23
N ILE A 116 2.36 15.24 11.39
CA ILE A 116 2.03 14.67 12.70
C ILE A 116 0.69 15.21 13.16
N ASP A 117 0.61 16.50 13.43
CA ASP A 117 -0.61 17.19 13.86
C ASP A 117 -0.44 18.71 13.71
N GLY A 118 -1.53 19.44 13.43
CA GLY A 118 -1.50 20.88 13.26
C GLY A 118 -0.44 21.33 12.25
N ASN A 119 0.59 22.04 12.73
CA ASN A 119 1.74 22.48 11.93
C ASN A 119 3.01 21.66 12.20
N GLU A 120 2.89 20.51 12.86
CA GLU A 120 4.02 19.68 13.21
C GLU A 120 4.31 18.61 12.16
N TYR A 121 5.59 18.46 11.83
CA TYR A 121 6.08 17.52 10.82
C TYR A 121 7.29 16.74 11.31
N VAL A 122 7.41 15.49 10.87
CA VAL A 122 8.62 14.69 11.08
C VAL A 122 9.81 15.40 10.41
N ARG A 123 10.88 15.64 11.18
CA ARG A 123 12.11 16.23 10.64
C ARG A 123 12.86 15.21 9.80
N ILE A 124 12.62 15.24 8.47
CA ILE A 124 13.26 14.35 7.52
C ILE A 124 14.68 14.81 7.20
N LYS A 125 15.63 13.91 7.30
CA LYS A 125 17.01 14.12 6.83
C LYS A 125 17.07 14.13 5.29
N PRO A 126 18.03 14.83 4.66
CA PRO A 126 18.13 14.87 3.18
C PRO A 126 18.11 13.49 2.51
N ARG A 127 18.75 12.49 3.12
CA ARG A 127 18.78 11.09 2.63
C ARG A 127 17.45 10.36 2.68
N GLU A 128 16.47 10.89 3.41
CA GLU A 128 15.15 10.28 3.66
C GLU A 128 14.05 10.90 2.78
N LYS A 129 14.31 12.07 2.17
CA LYS A 129 13.31 12.83 1.39
C LYS A 129 12.74 12.10 0.17
N ARG A 130 13.39 11.01 -0.30
CA ARG A 130 12.97 10.22 -1.46
C ARG A 130 12.67 8.77 -1.08
N LYS A 131 12.29 8.51 0.16
CA LYS A 131 11.92 7.17 0.61
C LYS A 131 10.44 6.96 0.47
N LEU A 132 10.05 5.75 0.07
CA LEU A 132 8.65 5.36 -0.19
C LEU A 132 7.70 5.55 0.99
N ASN A 133 8.21 5.58 2.20
CA ASN A 133 7.39 5.74 3.40
C ASN A 133 7.02 7.19 3.77
N TRP A 134 7.27 8.15 2.87
CA TRP A 134 6.98 9.56 3.12
C TRP A 134 6.22 10.22 1.96
N ASP A 135 5.69 9.43 1.05
CA ASP A 135 4.89 9.91 -0.08
C ASP A 135 3.37 9.69 0.16
N ASP A 136 2.55 9.93 -0.84
CA ASP A 136 1.10 9.79 -0.81
C ASP A 136 0.61 8.40 -1.27
N LYS A 137 1.54 7.45 -1.46
CA LYS A 137 1.27 6.11 -1.97
C LYS A 137 1.56 5.06 -0.92
N LEU A 138 0.82 3.96 -0.97
CA LEU A 138 1.20 2.69 -0.37
C LEU A 138 1.91 1.87 -1.45
N THR A 139 3.20 1.61 -1.26
CA THR A 139 4.02 0.86 -2.22
C THR A 139 4.38 -0.51 -1.67
N LEU A 140 4.09 -1.54 -2.46
CA LEU A 140 4.49 -2.92 -2.22
C LEU A 140 5.67 -3.29 -3.12
N GLU A 141 6.67 -3.95 -2.56
CA GLU A 141 7.81 -4.55 -3.27
C GLU A 141 7.63 -6.07 -3.28
N PHE A 142 7.65 -6.66 -4.47
CA PHE A 142 7.68 -8.10 -4.69
C PHE A 142 9.09 -8.50 -5.12
N ASN A 143 9.76 -9.32 -4.33
CA ASN A 143 11.16 -9.70 -4.49
C ASN A 143 11.30 -11.23 -4.35
N GLY A 144 12.46 -11.77 -4.69
CA GLY A 144 12.76 -13.19 -4.57
C GLY A 144 13.28 -13.82 -5.86
N SER A 145 13.26 -15.15 -5.94
CA SER A 145 13.61 -15.86 -7.16
C SER A 145 12.37 -16.02 -8.03
N VAL A 146 12.27 -15.24 -9.10
CA VAL A 146 11.07 -15.16 -9.96
C VAL A 146 9.83 -14.77 -9.15
N PRO A 147 9.77 -13.51 -8.64
CA PRO A 147 8.64 -13.08 -7.83
C PRO A 147 7.35 -13.04 -8.68
N VAL A 148 6.27 -13.61 -8.14
CA VAL A 148 4.98 -13.76 -8.83
C VAL A 148 3.82 -13.41 -7.92
N CYS A 149 2.90 -12.59 -8.43
CA CYS A 149 1.68 -12.21 -7.74
C CYS A 149 0.57 -12.05 -8.78
N GLU A 150 -0.62 -12.61 -8.52
CA GLU A 150 -1.78 -12.51 -9.41
C GLU A 150 -2.60 -11.26 -9.07
N SER A 151 -2.82 -11.00 -7.77
CA SER A 151 -3.66 -9.88 -7.33
C SER A 151 -3.29 -9.35 -5.95
N ILE A 152 -3.73 -8.13 -5.73
CA ILE A 152 -3.63 -7.40 -4.46
C ILE A 152 -5.01 -6.94 -4.09
#